data_bac12ff81058bf5beedcda28f90f058c
#
_entry.id   bac12ff81058bf5beedcda28f90f058c
#
_cell.length_a   1.000
_cell.length_b   1.000
_cell.length_c   1.000
_cell.angle_alpha   90.00
_cell.angle_beta   90.00
_cell.angle_gamma   90.00
#
_symmetry.space_group_name_H-M   'P 1'
#
loop_
_entity.id
_entity.type
_entity.pdbx_description
1 polymer ?
#
loop_
_entity_poly.entity_id
_entity_poly.type
_entity_poly.pdbx_seq_one_letter_code
_entity_poly.pdbx_strand_id
1 'polypeptide(L)'
;MTAPARTLGLILVALTSGCRAPADLPQPAASAWALPLPDAGYNVREGRALFQHYCSICHGAEGHGDGFNAYNLDPKPRDLGEPGFQAKSSDDDLAAAIRAGGGASGLSTSMPPWGHTLGERQIRNLVLYLRTLSPEPE
;
A
#
# COMPACT_ATOMS: atom_id res chain seq x y z
N MET A 1 64.99 -17.07 59.23
CA MET A 1 64.01 -18.13 59.13
C MET A 1 62.71 -17.47 58.57
N THR A 2 62.56 -17.42 57.30
CA THR A 2 61.45 -16.69 56.57
C THR A 2 60.54 -17.74 55.96
N ALA A 3 59.27 -17.72 56.36
CA ALA A 3 58.21 -18.55 55.81
C ALA A 3 57.64 -17.94 54.52
N PRO A 4 57.30 -18.73 53.47
CA PRO A 4 56.72 -18.20 52.26
C PRO A 4 55.21 -18.08 52.39
N ALA A 5 54.71 -16.93 51.96
CA ALA A 5 53.28 -16.65 51.83
C ALA A 5 52.67 -17.45 50.67
N ARG A 6 51.61 -18.20 50.94
CA ARG A 6 50.77 -18.90 49.94
C ARG A 6 49.71 -17.95 49.44
N THR A 7 49.85 -17.48 48.23
CA THR A 7 48.83 -16.75 47.51
C THR A 7 47.74 -17.72 47.02
N LEU A 8 46.58 -17.61 47.61
CA LEU A 8 45.40 -18.34 47.21
C LEU A 8 44.76 -17.58 45.97
N GLY A 9 44.95 -18.14 44.76
CA GLY A 9 44.36 -17.60 43.57
C GLY A 9 42.85 -17.93 43.53
N LEU A 10 42.03 -16.91 43.62
CA LEU A 10 40.58 -17.01 43.44
C LEU A 10 40.28 -17.12 41.94
N ILE A 11 39.91 -18.31 41.48
CA ILE A 11 39.44 -18.51 40.11
C ILE A 11 37.99 -18.07 40.05
N LEU A 12 37.73 -16.91 39.48
CA LEU A 12 36.39 -16.38 39.20
C LEU A 12 35.86 -17.06 37.93
N VAL A 13 35.04 -18.11 38.10
CA VAL A 13 34.31 -18.72 36.95
C VAL A 13 33.12 -17.84 36.62
N ALA A 14 33.24 -17.02 35.56
CA ALA A 14 32.14 -16.25 35.02
C ALA A 14 31.20 -17.21 34.31
N LEU A 15 30.07 -17.53 34.94
CA LEU A 15 28.93 -18.20 34.30
C LEU A 15 28.21 -17.18 33.39
N THR A 16 28.64 -17.08 32.14
CA THR A 16 27.85 -16.38 31.09
C THR A 16 26.70 -17.28 30.69
N SER A 17 25.56 -17.14 31.37
CA SER A 17 24.28 -17.69 30.89
C SER A 17 23.88 -16.93 29.65
N GLY A 18 24.42 -17.32 28.50
CA GLY A 18 23.94 -16.85 27.21
C GLY A 18 22.52 -17.35 26.98
N CYS A 19 21.52 -16.44 27.02
CA CYS A 19 20.22 -16.74 26.48
C CYS A 19 20.39 -17.01 24.98
N ARG A 20 20.57 -18.29 24.64
CA ARG A 20 20.54 -18.75 23.27
C ARG A 20 19.08 -18.76 22.87
N ALA A 21 18.64 -17.77 22.10
CA ALA A 21 17.34 -17.81 21.45
C ALA A 21 17.26 -19.11 20.62
N PRO A 22 16.16 -19.88 20.69
CA PRO A 22 16.02 -21.07 19.88
C PRO A 22 16.09 -20.69 18.41
N ALA A 23 17.15 -21.10 17.73
CA ALA A 23 17.42 -20.78 16.33
C ALA A 23 16.55 -21.56 15.32
N ASP A 24 15.62 -22.36 15.81
CA ASP A 24 14.81 -23.27 15.01
C ASP A 24 13.31 -23.18 15.34
N LEU A 25 12.76 -21.98 15.25
CA LEU A 25 11.34 -21.91 14.92
C LEU A 25 11.25 -22.18 13.42
N PRO A 26 10.49 -23.21 12.97
CA PRO A 26 10.27 -23.41 11.55
C PRO A 26 9.68 -22.12 11.00
N GLN A 27 10.45 -21.41 10.20
CA GLN A 27 9.97 -20.28 9.44
C GLN A 27 8.83 -20.83 8.58
N PRO A 28 7.60 -20.31 8.67
CA PRO A 28 6.57 -20.69 7.73
C PRO A 28 7.15 -20.45 6.34
N ALA A 29 7.19 -21.51 5.53
CA ALA A 29 7.70 -21.41 4.19
C ALA A 29 7.06 -20.18 3.56
N ALA A 30 7.87 -19.29 2.96
CA ALA A 30 7.40 -18.05 2.35
C ALA A 30 6.25 -18.27 1.33
N SER A 31 6.04 -19.54 0.94
CA SER A 31 4.93 -20.02 0.12
C SER A 31 3.62 -20.29 0.88
N ALA A 32 3.62 -20.31 2.23
CA ALA A 32 2.42 -20.72 2.97
C ALA A 32 1.31 -19.63 2.98
N TRP A 33 1.62 -18.43 2.60
CA TRP A 33 0.67 -17.34 2.39
C TRP A 33 0.71 -16.73 1.00
N ALA A 34 1.44 -17.34 0.09
CA ALA A 34 1.18 -17.18 -1.32
C ALA A 34 -0.14 -17.89 -1.65
N LEU A 35 -1.26 -17.40 -1.10
CA LEU A 35 -2.54 -17.60 -1.77
C LEU A 35 -2.28 -17.23 -3.23
N PRO A 36 -2.64 -18.10 -4.20
CA PRO A 36 -2.52 -17.72 -5.60
C PRO A 36 -3.16 -16.34 -5.71
N LEU A 37 -2.35 -15.33 -6.10
CA LEU A 37 -2.89 -14.00 -6.34
C LEU A 37 -4.03 -14.21 -7.33
N PRO A 38 -5.24 -13.67 -7.05
CA PRO A 38 -6.30 -13.71 -8.03
C PRO A 38 -5.70 -13.26 -9.36
N ASP A 39 -6.08 -13.90 -10.47
CA ASP A 39 -5.53 -13.53 -11.76
C ASP A 39 -5.68 -12.00 -11.98
N ALA A 40 -4.84 -11.41 -12.78
CA ALA A 40 -4.85 -9.96 -13.00
C ALA A 40 -6.26 -9.47 -13.42
N GLY A 41 -6.99 -10.29 -14.16
CA GLY A 41 -8.36 -10.01 -14.56
C GLY A 41 -9.34 -9.91 -13.38
N TYR A 42 -9.17 -10.73 -12.34
CA TYR A 42 -9.98 -10.60 -11.13
C TYR A 42 -9.70 -9.27 -10.41
N ASN A 43 -8.44 -8.91 -10.24
CA ASN A 43 -8.04 -7.68 -9.56
C ASN A 43 -8.58 -6.43 -10.27
N VAL A 44 -8.50 -6.39 -11.59
CA VAL A 44 -9.07 -5.29 -12.41
C VAL A 44 -10.59 -5.25 -12.29
N ARG A 45 -11.27 -6.41 -12.32
CA ARG A 45 -12.75 -6.45 -12.15
C ARG A 45 -13.18 -5.96 -10.77
N GLU A 46 -12.45 -6.35 -9.70
CA GLU A 46 -12.72 -5.84 -8.34
C GLU A 46 -12.48 -4.32 -8.31
N GLY A 47 -11.37 -3.85 -8.88
CA GLY A 47 -11.06 -2.42 -9.00
C GLY A 47 -12.17 -1.65 -9.73
N ARG A 48 -12.66 -2.18 -10.85
CA ARG A 48 -13.79 -1.60 -11.59
C ARG A 48 -15.06 -1.51 -10.73
N ALA A 49 -15.39 -2.58 -10.02
CA ALA A 49 -16.57 -2.60 -9.15
C ALA A 49 -16.47 -1.56 -8.03
N LEU A 50 -15.30 -1.43 -7.40
CA LEU A 50 -15.03 -0.41 -6.39
C LEU A 50 -15.11 1.00 -6.98
N PHE A 51 -14.54 1.21 -8.16
CA PHE A 51 -14.60 2.50 -8.87
C PHE A 51 -16.03 2.91 -9.16
N GLN A 52 -16.84 2.01 -9.73
CA GLN A 52 -18.24 2.27 -10.01
C GLN A 52 -19.05 2.61 -8.76
N HIS A 53 -18.72 1.99 -7.64
CA HIS A 53 -19.45 2.19 -6.39
C HIS A 53 -19.05 3.48 -5.66
N TYR A 54 -17.79 3.81 -5.60
CA TYR A 54 -17.28 4.89 -4.76
C TYR A 54 -16.83 6.14 -5.52
N CYS A 55 -16.40 5.99 -6.77
CA CYS A 55 -15.69 7.04 -7.50
C CYS A 55 -16.49 7.62 -8.66
N SER A 56 -17.29 6.80 -9.35
CA SER A 56 -17.97 7.18 -10.59
C SER A 56 -18.95 8.35 -10.44
N ILE A 57 -19.52 8.55 -9.26
CA ILE A 57 -20.44 9.65 -8.99
C ILE A 57 -19.78 11.03 -9.25
N CYS A 58 -18.47 11.13 -9.05
CA CYS A 58 -17.71 12.34 -9.34
C CYS A 58 -16.86 12.18 -10.61
N HIS A 59 -16.16 11.03 -10.76
CA HIS A 59 -15.22 10.83 -11.85
C HIS A 59 -15.85 10.36 -13.17
N GLY A 60 -17.16 10.04 -13.18
CA GLY A 60 -17.82 9.47 -14.35
C GLY A 60 -17.61 7.96 -14.47
N ALA A 61 -18.46 7.30 -15.24
CA ALA A 61 -18.42 5.85 -15.41
C ALA A 61 -17.13 5.38 -16.09
N GLU A 62 -16.61 6.19 -17.00
CA GLU A 62 -15.38 5.93 -17.76
C GLU A 62 -14.18 6.75 -17.23
N GLY A 63 -14.35 7.49 -16.12
CA GLY A 63 -13.27 8.22 -15.47
C GLY A 63 -12.92 9.58 -16.08
N HIS A 64 -13.77 10.15 -16.96
CA HIS A 64 -13.51 11.44 -17.64
C HIS A 64 -13.71 12.69 -16.76
N GLY A 65 -14.06 12.52 -15.48
CA GLY A 65 -14.33 13.65 -14.59
C GLY A 65 -15.69 14.29 -14.81
N ASP A 66 -16.60 13.58 -15.48
CA ASP A 66 -17.92 14.02 -15.90
C ASP A 66 -19.07 13.36 -15.10
N GLY A 67 -18.77 12.82 -13.93
CA GLY A 67 -19.78 12.23 -13.06
C GLY A 67 -20.87 13.23 -12.64
N PHE A 68 -21.99 12.71 -12.18
CA PHE A 68 -23.15 13.53 -11.79
C PHE A 68 -22.80 14.67 -10.83
N ASN A 69 -21.93 14.41 -9.84
CA ASN A 69 -21.50 15.43 -8.88
C ASN A 69 -20.44 16.39 -9.45
N ALA A 70 -19.76 16.05 -10.56
CA ALA A 70 -18.72 16.89 -11.14
C ALA A 70 -19.22 18.26 -11.58
N TYR A 71 -20.52 18.37 -11.88
CA TYR A 71 -21.13 19.64 -12.28
C TYR A 71 -20.98 20.75 -11.24
N ASN A 72 -21.02 20.39 -9.95
CA ASN A 72 -20.97 21.34 -8.84
C ASN A 72 -19.57 21.44 -8.20
N LEU A 73 -18.55 20.81 -8.76
CA LEU A 73 -17.20 20.80 -8.19
C LEU A 73 -16.27 21.77 -8.93
N ASP A 74 -15.52 22.54 -8.15
CA ASP A 74 -14.43 23.40 -8.63
C ASP A 74 -13.20 23.20 -7.72
N PRO A 75 -12.06 22.73 -8.23
CA PRO A 75 -11.88 22.24 -9.60
C PRO A 75 -12.68 20.96 -9.86
N LYS A 76 -13.00 20.72 -11.15
CA LYS A 76 -13.65 19.48 -11.57
C LYS A 76 -12.74 18.27 -11.29
N PRO A 77 -13.33 17.09 -11.10
CA PRO A 77 -12.57 15.85 -11.02
C PRO A 77 -11.68 15.66 -12.26
N ARG A 78 -10.48 15.13 -12.04
CA ARG A 78 -9.53 14.83 -13.10
C ARG A 78 -10.10 13.79 -14.06
N ASP A 79 -9.83 13.97 -15.36
CA ASP A 79 -9.92 12.89 -16.35
C ASP A 79 -8.80 11.89 -16.05
N LEU A 80 -9.19 10.70 -15.58
CA LEU A 80 -8.28 9.65 -15.15
C LEU A 80 -7.73 8.85 -16.33
N GLY A 81 -8.36 8.94 -17.51
CA GLY A 81 -7.88 8.32 -18.75
C GLY A 81 -6.93 9.20 -19.56
N GLU A 82 -6.72 10.46 -19.17
CA GLU A 82 -5.87 11.39 -19.90
C GLU A 82 -4.41 10.89 -19.92
N PRO A 83 -3.81 10.69 -21.12
CA PRO A 83 -2.49 10.06 -21.24
C PRO A 83 -1.38 10.80 -20.51
N GLY A 84 -1.38 12.13 -20.53
CA GLY A 84 -0.37 12.94 -19.85
C GLY A 84 -0.46 12.84 -18.34
N PHE A 85 -1.66 12.69 -17.78
CA PHE A 85 -1.87 12.42 -16.37
C PHE A 85 -1.38 11.01 -16.01
N GLN A 86 -1.76 10.01 -16.79
CA GLN A 86 -1.35 8.62 -16.58
C GLN A 86 0.17 8.43 -16.62
N ALA A 87 0.85 9.12 -17.54
CA ALA A 87 2.30 9.05 -17.67
C ALA A 87 3.07 9.73 -16.53
N LYS A 88 2.47 10.76 -15.92
CA LYS A 88 3.11 11.56 -14.84
C LYS A 88 2.85 11.02 -13.45
N SER A 89 1.77 10.28 -13.25
CA SER A 89 1.37 9.76 -11.95
C SER A 89 1.86 8.31 -11.78
N SER A 90 2.66 8.04 -10.77
CA SER A 90 3.02 6.66 -10.41
C SER A 90 1.83 5.94 -9.75
N ASP A 91 1.91 4.61 -9.65
CA ASP A 91 0.92 3.81 -8.91
C ASP A 91 0.86 4.21 -7.44
N ASP A 92 2.01 4.55 -6.85
CA ASP A 92 2.10 5.00 -5.47
C ASP A 92 1.43 6.37 -5.28
N ASP A 93 1.56 7.30 -6.24
CA ASP A 93 0.88 8.60 -6.20
C ASP A 93 -0.64 8.43 -6.27
N LEU A 94 -1.12 7.56 -7.16
CA LEU A 94 -2.55 7.24 -7.27
C LEU A 94 -3.06 6.60 -5.98
N ALA A 95 -2.35 5.62 -5.45
CA ALA A 95 -2.72 4.96 -4.20
C ALA A 95 -2.71 5.93 -3.02
N ALA A 96 -1.73 6.84 -2.94
CA ALA A 96 -1.64 7.86 -1.89
C ALA A 96 -2.82 8.84 -1.98
N ALA A 97 -3.16 9.32 -3.18
CA ALA A 97 -4.30 10.22 -3.40
C ALA A 97 -5.63 9.56 -3.02
N ILE A 98 -5.83 8.28 -3.36
CA ILE A 98 -7.02 7.52 -2.96
C ILE A 98 -7.07 7.38 -1.44
N ARG A 99 -5.96 6.98 -0.82
CA ARG A 99 -5.89 6.72 0.62
C ARG A 99 -6.14 7.97 1.45
N ALA A 100 -5.45 9.05 1.12
CA ALA A 100 -5.42 10.28 1.91
C ALA A 100 -6.43 11.35 1.46
N GLY A 101 -7.08 11.14 0.31
CA GLY A 101 -7.95 12.13 -0.31
C GLY A 101 -7.19 13.24 -1.03
N GLY A 102 -7.92 14.03 -1.80
CA GLY A 102 -7.32 15.05 -2.64
C GLY A 102 -6.62 16.17 -1.85
N GLY A 103 -7.19 16.58 -0.74
CA GLY A 103 -6.62 17.66 0.08
C GLY A 103 -5.22 17.35 0.62
N ALA A 104 -4.94 16.12 1.03
CA ALA A 104 -3.63 15.71 1.51
C ALA A 104 -2.58 15.62 0.39
N SER A 105 -3.04 15.47 -0.85
CA SER A 105 -2.19 15.40 -2.05
C SER A 105 -2.05 16.75 -2.78
N GLY A 106 -2.47 17.85 -2.16
CA GLY A 106 -2.47 19.17 -2.80
C GLY A 106 -3.49 19.33 -3.92
N LEU A 107 -4.49 18.44 -3.96
CA LEU A 107 -5.61 18.42 -4.91
C LEU A 107 -6.87 18.96 -4.23
N SER A 108 -8.03 18.78 -4.88
CA SER A 108 -9.30 19.24 -4.32
C SER A 108 -9.67 18.51 -3.02
N THR A 109 -10.08 19.27 -2.00
CA THR A 109 -10.62 18.73 -0.75
C THR A 109 -11.97 18.03 -0.93
N SER A 110 -12.62 18.20 -2.09
CA SER A 110 -13.87 17.51 -2.43
C SER A 110 -13.67 16.01 -2.69
N MET A 111 -12.44 15.55 -2.94
CA MET A 111 -12.12 14.13 -2.98
C MET A 111 -11.83 13.63 -1.56
N PRO A 112 -12.72 12.79 -0.97
CA PRO A 112 -12.54 12.32 0.40
C PRO A 112 -11.43 11.28 0.53
N PRO A 113 -10.88 11.09 1.75
CA PRO A 113 -9.92 10.02 2.03
C PRO A 113 -10.64 8.67 2.12
N TRP A 114 -10.19 7.71 1.32
CA TRP A 114 -10.77 6.36 1.27
C TRP A 114 -10.02 5.33 2.11
N GLY A 115 -8.86 5.67 2.68
CA GLY A 115 -8.02 4.73 3.43
C GLY A 115 -8.67 4.16 4.69
N HIS A 116 -9.73 4.77 5.22
CA HIS A 116 -10.51 4.22 6.34
C HIS A 116 -11.63 3.28 5.89
N THR A 117 -12.01 3.32 4.61
CA THR A 117 -13.11 2.52 4.04
C THR A 117 -12.56 1.35 3.23
N LEU A 118 -11.46 1.57 2.50
CA LEU A 118 -10.84 0.61 1.60
C LEU A 118 -9.51 0.13 2.16
N GLY A 119 -9.34 -1.19 2.20
CA GLY A 119 -8.06 -1.80 2.56
C GLY A 119 -7.02 -1.67 1.44
N GLU A 120 -5.74 -1.87 1.78
CA GLU A 120 -4.61 -1.73 0.84
C GLU A 120 -4.74 -2.57 -0.43
N ARG A 121 -5.30 -3.79 -0.33
CA ARG A 121 -5.55 -4.63 -1.51
C ARG A 121 -6.58 -4.00 -2.45
N GLN A 122 -7.65 -3.44 -1.89
CA GLN A 122 -8.71 -2.79 -2.65
C GLN A 122 -8.21 -1.52 -3.33
N ILE A 123 -7.37 -0.73 -2.65
CA ILE A 123 -6.72 0.45 -3.24
C ILE A 123 -5.81 0.04 -4.40
N ARG A 124 -4.99 -1.01 -4.24
CA ARG A 124 -4.19 -1.52 -5.35
C ARG A 124 -5.03 -1.98 -6.54
N ASN A 125 -6.14 -2.65 -6.29
CA ASN A 125 -7.04 -3.10 -7.35
C ASN A 125 -7.73 -1.92 -8.07
N LEU A 126 -8.06 -0.86 -7.34
CA LEU A 126 -8.50 0.40 -7.93
C LEU A 126 -7.41 0.98 -8.85
N VAL A 127 -6.16 1.07 -8.41
CA VAL A 127 -5.06 1.58 -9.24
C VAL A 127 -4.90 0.74 -10.50
N LEU A 128 -4.94 -0.59 -10.40
CA LEU A 128 -4.89 -1.47 -11.57
C LEU A 128 -6.02 -1.17 -12.56
N TYR A 129 -7.24 -0.95 -12.08
CA TYR A 129 -8.35 -0.56 -12.94
C TYR A 129 -8.13 0.82 -13.56
N LEU A 130 -7.66 1.82 -12.80
CA LEU A 130 -7.40 3.16 -13.32
C LEU A 130 -6.38 3.14 -14.47
N ARG A 131 -5.41 2.23 -14.44
CA ARG A 131 -4.45 2.05 -15.55
C ARG A 131 -5.10 1.56 -16.84
N THR A 132 -6.23 0.86 -16.74
CA THR A 132 -6.97 0.41 -17.94
C THR A 132 -7.83 1.51 -18.57
N LEU A 133 -7.95 2.68 -17.92
CA LEU A 133 -8.72 3.81 -18.48
C LEU A 133 -7.93 4.59 -19.53
N SER A 134 -6.60 4.50 -19.51
CA SER A 134 -5.78 5.11 -20.56
C SER A 134 -5.90 4.30 -21.86
N PRO A 135 -6.04 4.95 -23.03
CA PRO A 135 -5.93 4.25 -24.29
C PRO A 135 -4.55 3.60 -24.39
N GLU A 136 -4.48 2.40 -24.97
CA GLU A 136 -3.22 1.74 -25.30
C GLU A 136 -2.35 2.67 -26.16
N PRO A 137 -1.03 2.78 -25.90
CA PRO A 137 -0.15 3.52 -26.79
C PRO A 137 -0.15 2.85 -28.17
N GLU A 138 -0.46 3.62 -29.21
CA GLU A 138 -0.37 3.16 -30.60
C GLU A 138 1.07 2.84 -31.01
#